data_4147897253e517b182d0082e88005dd9
#
_entry.id   4147897253e517b182d0082e88005dd9
#
_cell.length_a   1.000
_cell.length_b   1.000
_cell.length_c   1.000
_cell.angle_alpha   90.00
_cell.angle_beta   90.00
_cell.angle_gamma   90.00
#
_symmetry.space_group_name_H-M   'P 1'
#
loop_
_entity.id
_entity.type
_entity.pdbx_description
1 polymer ?
#
loop_
_entity_poly.entity_id
_entity_poly.type
_entity_poly.pdbx_seq_one_letter_code
_entity_poly.pdbx_strand_id
1 'polypeptide(L)'
;MRRIVIVGEGAAAAKLAARTRRMTENAEVNLVLSSAGDAGKGVFGSYAKKNRISLEQMKTRDVGVLETDELDFDFEKREIHVRSARGWLPMRFDQLVLEINTVPRVPRALRRCDNVVPWPVGDVAALDTILAEIRPSVAVVVGSSRQAVELVRLLASSDVPVRWLRTAPAQSPVLDADMWFHADSLITACAGGVQILDWSSFRLDQLATVTDADGLLVSLESPEAQSVSGDMFFWADPQRAVHPLLANEGIELAENGLLAVDDNFMTGIPDVYAIGSAVSIKHCGAAQLPVVAGEESVFSMARHVADVLSGEQPFSAGAMIAPVTQAFPGGRLFKAGTGLAEALAAGIEAEFAMLKTGGRAAGQAPCAVKLVVDKSTRRVLGVQAVSGDPCGLSDGFASAGALALSGGMTVEMLAALDLPGESGRLLRSAACIVDNKLRGKVFGISPDELIASRAAGAEFFTLDLRSQPEWKKGHIEDACNIPLPQLKERLQDEVPRFTPLVIVGRSSDDAWSVACYLAGLGAGHVYVLDGGMDMWPYETVSQG
;
A
#
# COMPACT_ATOMS: atom_id res chain seq x y z
N MET A 1 -5.37 32.44 28.58
CA MET A 1 -4.33 31.63 27.91
C MET A 1 -5.02 30.40 27.37
N ARG A 2 -4.92 30.10 26.07
CA ARG A 2 -5.59 28.95 25.43
C ARG A 2 -4.88 27.68 25.85
N ARG A 3 -5.63 26.65 26.21
CA ARG A 3 -5.09 25.35 26.68
C ARG A 3 -5.23 24.31 25.58
N ILE A 4 -4.11 23.85 25.07
CA ILE A 4 -4.02 22.83 24.03
C ILE A 4 -3.48 21.56 24.68
N VAL A 5 -4.26 20.50 24.62
CA VAL A 5 -3.87 19.19 25.15
C VAL A 5 -3.71 18.21 23.98
N ILE A 6 -2.59 17.51 23.97
CA ILE A 6 -2.25 16.51 22.93
C ILE A 6 -2.04 15.20 23.66
N VAL A 7 -2.79 14.17 23.25
CA VAL A 7 -2.72 12.82 23.82
C VAL A 7 -2.17 11.87 22.78
N GLY A 8 -1.12 11.14 23.10
CA GLY A 8 -0.53 10.15 22.18
C GLY A 8 0.82 9.64 22.68
N GLU A 9 1.29 8.55 22.12
CA GLU A 9 2.57 7.93 22.46
C GLU A 9 3.65 8.15 21.41
N GLY A 10 3.22 8.49 20.19
CA GLY A 10 4.07 8.50 19.03
C GLY A 10 4.94 9.74 18.89
N ALA A 11 5.93 9.63 18.00
CA ALA A 11 6.76 10.75 17.59
C ALA A 11 5.94 11.88 16.92
N ALA A 12 4.76 11.56 16.38
CA ALA A 12 3.88 12.54 15.75
C ALA A 12 3.24 13.47 16.76
N ALA A 13 2.70 12.95 17.89
CA ALA A 13 2.18 13.77 18.97
C ALA A 13 3.26 14.71 19.54
N ALA A 14 4.49 14.20 19.73
CA ALA A 14 5.60 14.99 20.20
C ALA A 14 6.02 16.10 19.21
N LYS A 15 6.08 15.79 17.90
CA LYS A 15 6.36 16.79 16.85
C LYS A 15 5.25 17.83 16.75
N LEU A 16 4.00 17.41 16.86
CA LEU A 16 2.83 18.29 16.89
C LEU A 16 2.93 19.25 18.06
N ALA A 17 3.13 18.75 19.29
CA ALA A 17 3.26 19.57 20.49
C ALA A 17 4.38 20.61 20.37
N ALA A 18 5.56 20.18 19.92
CA ALA A 18 6.71 21.06 19.72
C ALA A 18 6.47 22.12 18.64
N ARG A 19 5.75 21.79 17.54
CA ARG A 19 5.40 22.75 16.50
C ARG A 19 4.34 23.74 16.99
N THR A 20 3.25 23.24 17.56
CA THR A 20 2.17 24.07 18.12
C THR A 20 2.72 25.09 19.11
N ARG A 21 3.60 24.66 20.03
CA ARG A 21 4.20 25.57 21.00
C ARG A 21 5.05 26.69 20.36
N ARG A 22 5.77 26.39 19.30
CA ARG A 22 6.56 27.41 18.56
C ARG A 22 5.70 28.42 17.81
N MET A 23 4.50 28.00 17.37
CA MET A 23 3.61 28.83 16.55
C MET A 23 2.55 29.57 17.38
N THR A 24 2.40 29.25 18.68
CA THR A 24 1.39 29.82 19.56
C THR A 24 2.06 30.47 20.79
N GLU A 25 2.23 31.80 20.80
CA GLU A 25 2.87 32.48 21.93
C GLU A 25 2.01 32.46 23.20
N ASN A 26 0.69 32.59 23.08
CA ASN A 26 -0.27 32.70 24.19
C ASN A 26 -1.06 31.44 24.47
N ALA A 27 -0.47 30.25 24.27
CA ALA A 27 -1.09 28.99 24.56
C ALA A 27 -0.26 28.19 25.57
N GLU A 28 -0.96 27.47 26.45
CA GLU A 28 -0.38 26.42 27.25
C GLU A 28 -0.51 25.10 26.45
N VAL A 29 0.60 24.43 26.18
CA VAL A 29 0.64 23.18 25.41
C VAL A 29 1.08 22.04 26.32
N ASN A 30 0.21 21.06 26.51
CA ASN A 30 0.47 19.88 27.30
C ASN A 30 0.44 18.62 26.43
N LEU A 31 1.46 17.78 26.54
CA LEU A 31 1.55 16.47 25.93
C LEU A 31 1.29 15.40 27.01
N VAL A 32 0.26 14.63 26.82
CA VAL A 32 -0.07 13.47 27.66
C VAL A 32 0.37 12.21 26.90
N LEU A 33 1.41 11.57 27.41
CA LEU A 33 1.88 10.28 26.90
C LEU A 33 1.05 9.18 27.55
N SER A 34 0.23 8.52 26.75
CA SER A 34 -0.71 7.52 27.24
C SER A 34 -0.69 6.25 26.42
N SER A 35 -0.47 5.12 27.09
CA SER A 35 -0.68 3.77 26.56
C SER A 35 -2.14 3.31 26.60
N ALA A 36 -3.04 4.12 27.12
CA ALA A 36 -4.46 3.75 27.36
C ALA A 36 -5.27 3.45 26.08
N GLY A 37 -4.73 3.69 24.88
CA GLY A 37 -5.34 3.34 23.60
C GLY A 37 -4.72 2.11 22.94
N ASP A 38 -3.64 1.60 23.48
CA ASP A 38 -2.86 0.55 22.83
C ASP A 38 -3.33 -0.83 23.33
N ALA A 39 -4.24 -1.45 22.59
CA ALA A 39 -4.55 -2.88 22.74
C ALA A 39 -3.40 -3.78 22.24
N GLY A 40 -2.26 -3.21 21.95
CA GLY A 40 -1.02 -3.85 21.57
C GLY A 40 0.09 -2.82 21.52
N LYS A 41 1.15 -3.00 22.29
CA LYS A 41 2.39 -2.26 22.17
C LYS A 41 2.96 -2.52 20.77
N GLY A 42 2.56 -1.73 19.78
CA GLY A 42 2.86 -1.96 18.37
C GLY A 42 4.34 -1.74 18.03
N VAL A 43 4.77 -2.21 16.87
CA VAL A 43 6.09 -1.98 16.25
C VAL A 43 6.45 -0.50 16.24
N PHE A 44 5.45 0.39 16.23
CA PHE A 44 5.63 1.83 16.48
C PHE A 44 6.17 2.17 17.87
N GLY A 45 6.01 1.31 18.87
CA GLY A 45 6.61 1.47 20.21
C GLY A 45 8.14 1.40 20.19
N SER A 46 8.75 0.59 19.33
CA SER A 46 10.22 0.52 19.19
C SER A 46 10.78 1.69 18.38
N TYR A 47 10.03 2.18 17.39
CA TYR A 47 10.33 3.43 16.67
C TYR A 47 10.13 4.65 17.56
N ALA A 48 9.08 4.66 18.38
CA ALA A 48 8.89 5.68 19.40
C ALA A 48 10.04 5.71 20.42
N LYS A 49 10.63 4.58 20.78
CA LYS A 49 11.84 4.52 21.63
C LYS A 49 13.09 5.06 20.92
N LYS A 50 13.25 4.86 19.61
CA LYS A 50 14.38 5.38 18.83
C LYS A 50 14.26 6.88 18.52
N ASN A 51 13.04 7.38 18.34
CA ASN A 51 12.74 8.78 18.02
C ASN A 51 12.10 9.55 19.19
N ARG A 52 12.11 9.02 20.43
CA ARG A 52 11.70 9.79 21.60
C ARG A 52 12.51 11.08 21.62
N ILE A 53 11.87 12.19 21.25
CA ILE A 53 12.29 13.49 21.73
C ILE A 53 12.33 13.31 23.25
N SER A 54 13.50 13.42 23.87
CA SER A 54 13.60 13.14 25.29
C SER A 54 12.62 14.05 26.04
N LEU A 55 12.03 13.55 27.13
CA LEU A 55 11.16 14.37 28.01
C LEU A 55 11.82 15.69 28.39
N GLU A 56 13.15 15.70 28.55
CA GLU A 56 13.96 16.89 28.77
C GLU A 56 13.91 17.87 27.59
N GLN A 57 13.97 17.38 26.35
CA GLN A 57 13.85 18.22 25.15
C GLN A 57 12.45 18.85 25.02
N MET A 58 11.41 18.19 25.47
CA MET A 58 10.05 18.75 25.48
C MET A 58 9.93 19.83 26.55
N LYS A 59 10.47 19.63 27.73
CA LYS A 59 10.52 20.62 28.81
C LYS A 59 11.32 21.87 28.42
N THR A 60 12.44 21.70 27.71
CA THR A 60 13.23 22.84 27.19
C THR A 60 12.49 23.66 26.12
N ARG A 61 11.43 23.08 25.54
CA ARG A 61 10.55 23.73 24.56
C ARG A 61 9.29 24.32 25.19
N ASP A 62 9.21 24.37 26.50
CA ASP A 62 8.06 24.88 27.24
C ASP A 62 6.75 24.12 26.92
N VAL A 63 6.84 22.80 26.79
CA VAL A 63 5.73 21.87 26.65
C VAL A 63 5.60 21.12 27.97
N GLY A 64 4.41 21.17 28.59
CA GLY A 64 4.09 20.33 29.74
C GLY A 64 4.02 18.86 29.33
N VAL A 65 4.62 17.95 30.09
CA VAL A 65 4.56 16.51 29.78
C VAL A 65 4.05 15.74 30.98
N LEU A 66 3.04 14.89 30.74
CA LEU A 66 2.45 13.95 31.69
C LEU A 66 2.50 12.54 31.10
N GLU A 67 2.80 11.55 31.93
CA GLU A 67 2.74 10.13 31.54
C GLU A 67 1.60 9.45 32.32
N THR A 68 0.80 8.62 31.64
CA THR A 68 -0.32 7.90 32.26
C THR A 68 -0.65 6.60 31.53
N ASP A 69 -1.16 5.63 32.29
CA ASP A 69 -1.68 4.37 31.73
C ASP A 69 -3.22 4.39 31.61
N GLU A 70 -3.88 5.37 32.24
CA GLU A 70 -5.34 5.46 32.26
C GLU A 70 -5.80 6.89 31.95
N LEU A 71 -6.78 7.01 31.06
CA LEU A 71 -7.41 8.27 30.65
C LEU A 71 -8.93 8.11 30.62
N ASP A 72 -9.62 9.18 31.02
CA ASP A 72 -11.05 9.35 30.80
C ASP A 72 -11.35 10.72 30.21
N PHE A 73 -12.47 10.87 29.50
CA PHE A 73 -12.82 12.07 28.74
C PHE A 73 -14.21 12.57 29.12
N ASP A 74 -14.29 13.83 29.53
CA ASP A 74 -15.54 14.56 29.76
C ASP A 74 -15.61 15.74 28.75
N PHE A 75 -16.21 15.47 27.58
CA PHE A 75 -16.30 16.49 26.51
C PHE A 75 -17.28 17.61 26.84
N GLU A 76 -18.30 17.37 27.65
CA GLU A 76 -19.24 18.41 28.08
C GLU A 76 -18.54 19.46 28.93
N LYS A 77 -17.67 19.01 29.86
CA LYS A 77 -16.86 19.91 30.68
C LYS A 77 -15.57 20.37 30.03
N ARG A 78 -15.24 19.82 28.85
CA ARG A 78 -13.94 20.03 28.18
C ARG A 78 -12.76 19.67 29.09
N GLU A 79 -12.82 18.50 29.71
CA GLU A 79 -11.81 17.98 30.63
C GLU A 79 -11.35 16.59 30.18
N ILE A 80 -10.07 16.30 30.33
CA ILE A 80 -9.55 14.97 30.39
C ILE A 80 -9.13 14.63 31.81
N HIS A 81 -9.39 13.42 32.23
CA HIS A 81 -8.95 12.93 33.53
C HIS A 81 -7.76 11.99 33.33
N VAL A 82 -6.63 12.36 33.90
CA VAL A 82 -5.36 11.64 33.76
C VAL A 82 -5.06 10.91 35.08
N ARG A 83 -4.81 9.62 35.01
CA ARG A 83 -4.44 8.83 36.21
C ARG A 83 -2.99 9.16 36.59
N SER A 84 -2.79 9.61 37.81
CA SER A 84 -1.48 9.89 38.40
C SER A 84 -1.26 9.05 39.67
N ALA A 85 -0.03 8.99 40.14
CA ALA A 85 0.27 8.32 41.44
C ALA A 85 -0.52 8.88 42.62
N ARG A 86 -1.07 10.09 42.52
CA ARG A 86 -1.86 10.77 43.55
C ARG A 86 -3.38 10.70 43.34
N GLY A 87 -3.84 9.96 42.28
CA GLY A 87 -5.25 9.87 41.91
C GLY A 87 -5.51 10.51 40.54
N TRP A 88 -6.81 10.71 40.26
CA TRP A 88 -7.24 11.32 39.00
C TRP A 88 -6.98 12.85 39.00
N LEU A 89 -6.33 13.34 37.97
CA LEU A 89 -6.04 14.76 37.76
C LEU A 89 -6.89 15.27 36.58
N PRO A 90 -7.83 16.20 36.80
CA PRO A 90 -8.59 16.82 35.74
C PRO A 90 -7.70 17.86 35.00
N MET A 91 -7.68 17.79 33.67
CA MET A 91 -7.02 18.78 32.82
C MET A 91 -8.05 19.36 31.86
N ARG A 92 -8.28 20.68 31.96
CA ARG A 92 -9.15 21.38 31.02
C ARG A 92 -8.45 21.64 29.71
N PHE A 93 -9.19 21.56 28.62
CA PHE A 93 -8.71 21.91 27.29
C PHE A 93 -9.64 22.90 26.59
N ASP A 94 -9.07 23.76 25.77
CA ASP A 94 -9.80 24.57 24.79
C ASP A 94 -9.70 23.91 23.40
N GLN A 95 -8.62 23.17 23.15
CA GLN A 95 -8.42 22.30 22.00
C GLN A 95 -7.74 20.99 22.42
N LEU A 96 -8.23 19.87 21.88
CA LEU A 96 -7.70 18.54 22.16
C LEU A 96 -7.27 17.85 20.86
N VAL A 97 -6.10 17.26 20.86
CA VAL A 97 -5.63 16.42 19.75
C VAL A 97 -5.32 15.02 20.25
N LEU A 98 -5.76 14.01 19.52
CA LEU A 98 -5.62 12.62 19.85
C LEU A 98 -4.84 11.90 18.74
N GLU A 99 -3.73 11.26 19.10
CA GLU A 99 -3.05 10.33 18.22
C GLU A 99 -3.62 8.93 18.47
N ILE A 100 -4.36 8.41 17.48
CA ILE A 100 -5.05 7.12 17.57
C ILE A 100 -4.50 6.20 16.48
N ASN A 101 -4.05 5.01 16.89
CA ASN A 101 -3.52 4.00 15.99
C ASN A 101 -4.51 2.85 15.77
N THR A 102 -4.37 2.17 14.64
CA THR A 102 -5.16 0.99 14.32
C THR A 102 -4.65 -0.24 15.04
N VAL A 103 -5.58 -1.17 15.29
CA VAL A 103 -5.28 -2.52 15.76
C VAL A 103 -5.95 -3.56 14.86
N PRO A 104 -5.40 -4.77 14.73
CA PRO A 104 -6.00 -5.82 13.92
C PRO A 104 -7.33 -6.32 14.53
N ARG A 105 -8.30 -6.57 13.66
CA ARG A 105 -9.62 -7.09 14.07
C ARG A 105 -9.62 -8.62 14.02
N VAL A 106 -9.14 -9.26 15.06
CA VAL A 106 -9.28 -10.71 15.23
C VAL A 106 -10.76 -11.08 15.40
N PRO A 107 -11.30 -12.07 14.65
CA PRO A 107 -12.66 -12.57 14.84
C PRO A 107 -12.94 -12.98 16.28
N ARG A 108 -14.16 -12.71 16.77
CA ARG A 108 -14.51 -12.94 18.19
C ARG A 108 -14.28 -14.39 18.61
N ALA A 109 -14.57 -15.35 17.76
CA ALA A 109 -14.37 -16.78 18.02
C ALA A 109 -12.88 -17.12 18.27
N LEU A 110 -11.96 -16.46 17.57
CA LEU A 110 -10.52 -16.73 17.63
C LEU A 110 -9.77 -15.98 18.73
N ARG A 111 -10.40 -15.02 19.40
CA ARG A 111 -9.74 -14.24 20.46
C ARG A 111 -9.36 -15.05 21.71
N ARG A 112 -9.88 -16.27 21.82
CA ARG A 112 -9.60 -17.19 22.93
C ARG A 112 -8.61 -18.29 22.53
N CYS A 113 -8.20 -18.34 21.27
CA CYS A 113 -7.20 -19.29 20.82
C CYS A 113 -5.81 -18.74 21.14
N ASP A 114 -5.07 -19.43 22.01
CA ASP A 114 -3.75 -18.97 22.48
C ASP A 114 -2.70 -18.92 21.36
N ASN A 115 -2.91 -19.65 20.27
CA ASN A 115 -2.05 -19.63 19.09
C ASN A 115 -2.48 -18.63 18.00
N VAL A 116 -3.44 -17.74 18.27
CA VAL A 116 -3.85 -16.65 17.40
C VAL A 116 -3.37 -15.32 17.94
N VAL A 117 -2.40 -14.73 17.26
CA VAL A 117 -1.72 -13.51 17.68
C VAL A 117 -2.12 -12.35 16.79
N PRO A 118 -2.69 -11.27 17.35
CA PRO A 118 -2.93 -10.04 16.58
C PRO A 118 -1.59 -9.39 16.24
N TRP A 119 -1.38 -8.96 14.99
CA TRP A 119 -0.16 -8.27 14.58
C TRP A 119 -0.46 -6.83 14.16
N PRO A 120 0.33 -5.85 14.62
CA PRO A 120 1.55 -5.94 15.44
C PRO A 120 1.29 -6.19 16.93
N VAL A 121 2.18 -6.94 17.57
CA VAL A 121 2.13 -7.35 19.00
C VAL A 121 3.08 -6.49 19.86
N GLY A 122 3.37 -5.32 19.52
CA GLY A 122 4.40 -4.57 20.23
C GLY A 122 5.61 -4.29 19.34
N ASP A 123 6.81 -4.55 19.84
CA ASP A 123 8.04 -4.37 19.06
C ASP A 123 8.55 -5.71 18.48
N VAL A 124 9.58 -5.62 17.63
CA VAL A 124 10.25 -6.82 17.05
C VAL A 124 10.77 -7.76 18.13
N ALA A 125 11.19 -7.23 19.29
CA ALA A 125 11.65 -8.04 20.41
C ALA A 125 10.52 -8.90 21.02
N ALA A 126 9.28 -8.45 20.95
CA ALA A 126 8.12 -9.26 21.35
C ALA A 126 7.92 -10.44 20.39
N LEU A 127 8.11 -10.25 19.08
CA LEU A 127 8.06 -11.34 18.11
C LEU A 127 9.16 -12.36 18.38
N ASP A 128 10.41 -11.91 18.60
CA ASP A 128 11.53 -12.80 18.91
C ASP A 128 11.26 -13.62 20.19
N THR A 129 10.65 -13.01 21.21
CA THR A 129 10.26 -13.71 22.44
C THR A 129 9.19 -14.78 22.16
N ILE A 130 8.15 -14.44 21.41
CA ILE A 130 7.08 -15.36 21.02
C ILE A 130 7.65 -16.55 20.24
N LEU A 131 8.53 -16.29 19.26
CA LEU A 131 9.14 -17.34 18.45
C LEU A 131 10.10 -18.23 19.26
N ALA A 132 10.80 -17.66 20.23
CA ALA A 132 11.70 -18.41 21.11
C ALA A 132 10.94 -19.33 22.08
N GLU A 133 9.80 -18.88 22.58
CA GLU A 133 8.95 -19.63 23.52
C GLU A 133 8.14 -20.74 22.80
N ILE A 134 7.49 -20.40 21.69
CA ILE A 134 6.54 -21.31 21.01
C ILE A 134 7.24 -22.21 20.00
N ARG A 135 8.28 -21.72 19.28
CA ARG A 135 9.03 -22.42 18.22
C ARG A 135 8.09 -23.08 17.19
N PRO A 136 7.26 -22.31 16.50
CA PRO A 136 6.30 -22.87 15.57
C PRO A 136 7.01 -23.60 14.42
N SER A 137 6.50 -24.77 14.04
CA SER A 137 6.98 -25.48 12.83
C SER A 137 6.43 -24.84 11.55
N VAL A 138 5.26 -24.18 11.63
CA VAL A 138 4.68 -23.38 10.54
C VAL A 138 3.91 -22.20 11.11
N ALA A 139 4.28 -21.01 10.70
CA ALA A 139 3.54 -19.79 10.98
C ALA A 139 2.60 -19.43 9.82
N VAL A 140 1.33 -19.15 10.12
CA VAL A 140 0.36 -18.65 9.15
C VAL A 140 0.20 -17.15 9.35
N VAL A 141 0.46 -16.36 8.31
CA VAL A 141 0.20 -14.92 8.32
C VAL A 141 -1.07 -14.64 7.54
N VAL A 142 -2.05 -14.01 8.20
CA VAL A 142 -3.37 -13.71 7.63
C VAL A 142 -3.49 -12.23 7.34
N GLY A 143 -3.60 -11.86 6.06
CA GLY A 143 -3.80 -10.48 5.63
C GLY A 143 -2.96 -10.07 4.44
N SER A 144 -3.34 -8.92 3.85
CA SER A 144 -2.73 -8.32 2.64
C SER A 144 -2.17 -6.92 2.89
N SER A 145 -2.23 -6.43 4.13
CA SER A 145 -1.77 -5.10 4.51
C SER A 145 -0.25 -4.98 4.55
N ARG A 146 0.23 -3.74 4.68
CA ARG A 146 1.64 -3.43 4.92
C ARG A 146 2.20 -4.18 6.14
N GLN A 147 1.40 -4.31 7.19
CA GLN A 147 1.76 -5.03 8.41
C GLN A 147 1.96 -6.53 8.15
N ALA A 148 1.12 -7.13 7.30
CA ALA A 148 1.31 -8.52 6.89
C ALA A 148 2.61 -8.72 6.09
N VAL A 149 2.91 -7.83 5.14
CA VAL A 149 4.16 -7.86 4.36
C VAL A 149 5.39 -7.76 5.26
N GLU A 150 5.35 -6.84 6.24
CA GLU A 150 6.43 -6.68 7.20
C GLU A 150 6.65 -7.94 8.05
N LEU A 151 5.57 -8.53 8.54
CA LEU A 151 5.64 -9.75 9.34
C LEU A 151 6.21 -10.92 8.54
N VAL A 152 5.76 -11.12 7.29
CA VAL A 152 6.31 -12.16 6.40
C VAL A 152 7.82 -11.97 6.23
N ARG A 153 8.29 -10.73 6.07
CA ARG A 153 9.73 -10.42 5.99
C ARG A 153 10.47 -10.78 7.27
N LEU A 154 9.91 -10.45 8.43
CA LEU A 154 10.52 -10.75 9.74
C LEU A 154 10.60 -12.26 9.98
N LEU A 155 9.49 -12.98 9.74
CA LEU A 155 9.44 -14.43 9.90
C LEU A 155 10.39 -15.15 8.91
N ALA A 156 10.44 -14.71 7.65
CA ALA A 156 11.35 -15.26 6.67
C ALA A 156 12.83 -15.08 7.05
N SER A 157 13.18 -14.01 7.79
CA SER A 157 14.54 -13.81 8.31
C SER A 157 14.84 -14.59 9.59
N SER A 158 13.83 -15.21 10.20
CA SER A 158 13.95 -16.04 11.42
C SER A 158 13.92 -17.54 11.11
N ASP A 159 14.07 -17.95 9.85
CA ASP A 159 14.03 -19.35 9.36
C ASP A 159 12.74 -20.12 9.73
N VAL A 160 11.65 -19.43 10.06
CA VAL A 160 10.35 -20.05 10.33
C VAL A 160 9.63 -20.24 9.01
N PRO A 161 9.16 -21.48 8.68
CA PRO A 161 8.30 -21.71 7.52
C PRO A 161 7.01 -20.89 7.61
N VAL A 162 6.70 -20.12 6.57
CA VAL A 162 5.58 -19.20 6.53
C VAL A 162 4.55 -19.62 5.48
N ARG A 163 3.29 -19.69 5.86
CA ARG A 163 2.15 -19.71 4.94
C ARG A 163 1.48 -18.36 4.97
N TRP A 164 1.66 -17.60 3.91
CA TRP A 164 1.08 -16.26 3.81
C TRP A 164 -0.26 -16.32 3.08
N LEU A 165 -1.34 -16.19 3.84
CA LEU A 165 -2.71 -16.18 3.36
C LEU A 165 -3.14 -14.74 3.06
N ARG A 166 -3.26 -14.41 1.79
CA ARG A 166 -3.82 -13.13 1.32
C ARG A 166 -5.30 -13.29 1.02
N THR A 167 -6.12 -12.46 1.62
CA THR A 167 -7.58 -12.41 1.39
C THR A 167 -7.96 -11.08 0.75
N ALA A 168 -9.22 -10.95 0.33
CA ALA A 168 -9.74 -9.68 -0.19
C ALA A 168 -9.45 -8.54 0.78
N PRO A 169 -8.80 -7.46 0.33
CA PRO A 169 -8.43 -6.37 1.21
C PRO A 169 -9.69 -5.64 1.71
N ALA A 170 -9.77 -5.42 3.02
CA ALA A 170 -10.83 -4.61 3.63
C ALA A 170 -10.55 -3.09 3.53
N GLN A 171 -9.37 -2.72 3.09
CA GLN A 171 -8.85 -1.36 2.96
C GLN A 171 -8.14 -1.25 1.61
N SER A 172 -7.64 -0.05 1.27
CA SER A 172 -6.87 0.13 0.05
C SER A 172 -5.77 -0.92 -0.08
N PRO A 173 -5.73 -1.68 -1.19
CA PRO A 173 -4.72 -2.71 -1.39
C PRO A 173 -3.33 -2.09 -1.48
N VAL A 174 -2.33 -2.79 -0.96
CA VAL A 174 -0.92 -2.33 -1.01
C VAL A 174 -0.42 -2.29 -2.45
N LEU A 175 -0.83 -3.23 -3.29
CA LEU A 175 -0.55 -3.29 -4.72
C LEU A 175 -1.78 -3.79 -5.50
N ASP A 176 -1.87 -3.46 -6.77
CA ASP A 176 -2.78 -4.13 -7.71
C ASP A 176 -2.35 -5.60 -7.92
N ALA A 177 -3.28 -6.46 -8.34
CA ALA A 177 -3.04 -7.90 -8.46
C ALA A 177 -1.88 -8.24 -9.42
N ASP A 178 -1.79 -7.53 -10.54
CA ASP A 178 -0.72 -7.69 -11.53
C ASP A 178 0.67 -7.30 -10.98
N MET A 179 0.74 -6.31 -10.10
CA MET A 179 1.97 -5.93 -9.43
C MET A 179 2.35 -6.91 -8.31
N TRP A 180 1.37 -7.54 -7.66
CA TRP A 180 1.60 -8.64 -6.72
C TRP A 180 2.27 -9.84 -7.37
N PHE A 181 1.86 -10.22 -8.58
CA PHE A 181 2.50 -11.30 -9.34
C PHE A 181 4.02 -11.10 -9.44
N HIS A 182 4.48 -9.86 -9.63
CA HIS A 182 5.90 -9.56 -9.68
C HIS A 182 6.58 -9.63 -8.30
N ALA A 183 5.94 -9.15 -7.25
CA ALA A 183 6.45 -9.26 -5.88
C ALA A 183 6.55 -10.74 -5.45
N ASP A 184 5.55 -11.55 -5.77
CA ASP A 184 5.50 -12.98 -5.46
C ASP A 184 6.64 -13.77 -6.10
N SER A 185 6.98 -13.45 -7.34
CA SER A 185 8.12 -14.08 -8.04
C SER A 185 9.46 -13.78 -7.35
N LEU A 186 9.63 -12.57 -6.81
CA LEU A 186 10.82 -12.19 -6.04
C LEU A 186 10.86 -12.86 -4.67
N ILE A 187 9.72 -12.91 -3.97
CA ILE A 187 9.61 -13.57 -2.66
C ILE A 187 9.94 -15.06 -2.80
N THR A 188 9.34 -15.74 -3.79
CA THR A 188 9.57 -17.16 -4.03
C THR A 188 11.03 -17.47 -4.39
N ALA A 189 11.68 -16.57 -5.14
CA ALA A 189 13.08 -16.72 -5.51
C ALA A 189 14.04 -16.54 -4.32
N CYS A 190 13.70 -15.70 -3.34
CA CYS A 190 14.59 -15.32 -2.23
C CYS A 190 14.29 -16.04 -0.92
N ALA A 191 13.04 -16.46 -0.70
CA ALA A 191 12.57 -17.01 0.57
C ALA A 191 11.88 -18.37 0.36
N GLY A 192 12.66 -19.42 0.17
CA GLY A 192 12.15 -20.78 -0.08
C GLY A 192 11.25 -21.36 1.04
N GLY A 193 11.25 -20.75 2.24
CA GLY A 193 10.35 -21.09 3.34
C GLY A 193 9.01 -20.37 3.34
N VAL A 194 8.74 -19.47 2.38
CA VAL A 194 7.47 -18.71 2.28
C VAL A 194 6.59 -19.32 1.19
N GLN A 195 5.46 -19.86 1.59
CA GLN A 195 4.38 -20.30 0.69
C GLN A 195 3.30 -19.21 0.63
N ILE A 196 3.04 -18.68 -0.55
CA ILE A 196 1.98 -17.68 -0.77
C ILE A 196 0.69 -18.40 -1.16
N LEU A 197 -0.40 -18.08 -0.44
CA LEU A 197 -1.74 -18.58 -0.67
C LEU A 197 -2.63 -17.39 -1.01
N ASP A 198 -2.96 -17.23 -2.28
CA ASP A 198 -3.78 -16.11 -2.75
C ASP A 198 -5.26 -16.47 -2.72
N TRP A 199 -5.95 -16.02 -1.67
CA TRP A 199 -7.40 -16.12 -1.50
C TRP A 199 -8.05 -14.73 -1.58
N SER A 200 -7.50 -13.85 -2.42
CA SER A 200 -7.98 -12.47 -2.59
C SER A 200 -9.40 -12.37 -3.15
N SER A 201 -9.95 -13.46 -3.68
CA SER A 201 -11.38 -13.60 -4.04
C SER A 201 -12.29 -13.76 -2.82
N PHE A 202 -11.76 -14.11 -1.64
CA PHE A 202 -12.54 -14.33 -0.42
C PHE A 202 -12.27 -13.26 0.62
N ARG A 203 -13.33 -12.86 1.31
CA ARG A 203 -13.23 -12.00 2.49
C ARG A 203 -12.94 -12.84 3.73
N LEU A 204 -12.27 -12.26 4.71
CA LEU A 204 -11.94 -12.93 5.98
C LEU A 204 -13.16 -13.45 6.76
N ASP A 205 -14.31 -12.80 6.62
CA ASP A 205 -15.58 -13.20 7.26
C ASP A 205 -16.26 -14.40 6.58
N GLN A 206 -15.80 -14.80 5.42
CA GLN A 206 -16.26 -15.99 4.68
C GLN A 206 -15.46 -17.26 5.01
N LEU A 207 -14.32 -17.12 5.71
CA LEU A 207 -13.48 -18.26 6.06
C LEU A 207 -14.05 -19.03 7.25
N ALA A 208 -14.10 -20.34 7.11
CA ALA A 208 -14.40 -21.23 8.24
C ALA A 208 -13.14 -21.45 9.09
N THR A 209 -13.33 -21.67 10.38
CA THR A 209 -12.26 -21.88 11.35
C THR A 209 -12.41 -23.26 11.99
N VAL A 210 -11.33 -24.03 12.00
CA VAL A 210 -11.29 -25.35 12.64
C VAL A 210 -10.39 -25.26 13.87
N THR A 211 -10.93 -25.63 15.04
CA THR A 211 -10.19 -25.69 16.29
C THR A 211 -10.13 -27.12 16.82
N ASP A 212 -9.07 -27.44 17.56
CA ASP A 212 -8.92 -28.72 18.23
C ASP A 212 -9.70 -28.79 19.57
N ALA A 213 -9.52 -29.90 20.31
CA ALA A 213 -10.17 -30.12 21.60
C ALA A 213 -9.66 -29.17 22.70
N ASP A 214 -8.45 -28.64 22.56
CA ASP A 214 -7.83 -27.69 23.50
C ASP A 214 -8.19 -26.23 23.16
N GLY A 215 -8.94 -26.01 22.06
CA GLY A 215 -9.39 -24.69 21.62
C GLY A 215 -8.34 -23.92 20.79
N LEU A 216 -7.28 -24.59 20.33
CA LEU A 216 -6.29 -24.00 19.42
C LEU A 216 -6.80 -24.01 17.99
N LEU A 217 -6.49 -22.96 17.24
CA LEU A 217 -6.80 -22.90 15.80
C LEU A 217 -5.89 -23.87 15.03
N VAL A 218 -6.49 -24.79 14.29
CA VAL A 218 -5.77 -25.79 13.47
C VAL A 218 -5.68 -25.37 12.02
N SER A 219 -6.81 -24.91 11.47
CA SER A 219 -6.86 -24.48 10.06
C SER A 219 -7.91 -23.41 9.79
N LEU A 220 -7.71 -22.70 8.69
CA LEU A 220 -8.68 -21.83 8.03
C LEU A 220 -9.10 -22.49 6.72
N GLU A 221 -10.38 -22.43 6.39
CA GLU A 221 -10.94 -23.06 5.19
C GLU A 221 -11.69 -22.03 4.36
N SER A 222 -11.46 -22.06 3.04
CA SER A 222 -12.18 -21.21 2.10
C SER A 222 -13.54 -21.82 1.73
N PRO A 223 -14.47 -21.03 1.17
CA PRO A 223 -15.73 -21.54 0.63
C PRO A 223 -15.56 -22.62 -0.46
N GLU A 224 -14.42 -22.65 -1.14
CA GLU A 224 -14.07 -23.64 -2.16
C GLU A 224 -13.34 -24.87 -1.58
N ALA A 225 -13.41 -25.07 -0.27
CA ALA A 225 -12.79 -26.20 0.45
C ALA A 225 -11.25 -26.26 0.35
N GLN A 226 -10.59 -25.15 0.06
CA GLN A 226 -9.15 -25.03 0.26
C GLN A 226 -8.87 -24.85 1.76
N SER A 227 -7.77 -25.43 2.26
CA SER A 227 -7.42 -25.35 3.67
C SER A 227 -5.99 -24.88 3.87
N VAL A 228 -5.78 -24.03 4.87
CA VAL A 228 -4.45 -23.63 5.35
C VAL A 228 -4.33 -23.95 6.84
N SER A 229 -3.32 -24.73 7.20
CA SER A 229 -3.03 -25.15 8.57
C SER A 229 -1.69 -24.61 9.07
N GLY A 230 -1.52 -24.53 10.37
CA GLY A 230 -0.27 -24.12 11.02
C GLY A 230 -0.37 -24.23 12.54
N ASP A 231 0.76 -24.05 13.22
CA ASP A 231 0.83 -24.11 14.67
C ASP A 231 0.55 -22.73 15.30
N MET A 232 0.83 -21.67 14.55
CA MET A 232 0.67 -20.30 14.99
C MET A 232 0.08 -19.44 13.88
N PHE A 233 -0.91 -18.61 14.22
CA PHE A 233 -1.62 -17.74 13.31
C PHE A 233 -1.43 -16.28 13.71
N PHE A 234 -0.77 -15.51 12.85
CA PHE A 234 -0.64 -14.08 13.01
C PHE A 234 -1.73 -13.36 12.22
N TRP A 235 -2.55 -12.59 12.92
CA TRP A 235 -3.69 -11.89 12.35
C TRP A 235 -3.34 -10.42 12.09
N ALA A 236 -3.09 -10.06 10.84
CA ALA A 236 -2.64 -8.71 10.48
C ALA A 236 -3.75 -7.81 9.91
N ASP A 237 -4.87 -8.38 9.44
CA ASP A 237 -5.97 -7.64 8.82
C ASP A 237 -7.35 -8.09 9.35
N PRO A 238 -8.41 -7.29 9.14
CA PRO A 238 -8.39 -5.87 8.82
C PRO A 238 -7.97 -5.01 10.01
N GLN A 239 -7.42 -3.84 9.75
CA GLN A 239 -7.10 -2.86 10.78
C GLN A 239 -8.36 -2.07 11.17
N ARG A 240 -8.51 -1.68 12.42
CA ARG A 240 -9.64 -0.86 12.91
C ARG A 240 -9.19 0.16 13.94
N ALA A 241 -9.94 1.23 14.06
CA ALA A 241 -9.80 2.15 15.19
C ALA A 241 -10.29 1.48 16.48
N VAL A 242 -9.49 1.54 17.55
CA VAL A 242 -9.90 1.14 18.90
C VAL A 242 -9.35 2.17 19.87
N HIS A 243 -10.26 2.87 20.53
CA HIS A 243 -9.91 3.84 21.57
C HIS A 243 -11.13 4.03 22.49
N PRO A 244 -10.96 4.28 23.81
CA PRO A 244 -12.06 4.58 24.73
C PRO A 244 -12.96 5.71 24.25
N LEU A 245 -12.40 6.65 23.50
CA LEU A 245 -13.08 7.76 22.87
C LEU A 245 -14.23 7.38 21.94
N LEU A 246 -14.14 6.22 21.28
CA LEU A 246 -15.14 5.77 20.29
C LEU A 246 -16.52 5.47 20.90
N ALA A 247 -16.60 5.43 22.24
CA ALA A 247 -17.87 5.28 22.97
C ALA A 247 -18.62 6.62 23.15
N ASN A 248 -18.03 7.76 22.79
CA ASN A 248 -18.62 9.07 23.01
C ASN A 248 -19.48 9.52 21.81
N GLU A 249 -20.57 10.21 22.08
CA GLU A 249 -21.39 10.86 21.06
C GLU A 249 -20.57 11.90 20.28
N GLY A 250 -20.77 11.97 18.97
CA GLY A 250 -20.01 12.87 18.07
C GLY A 250 -18.69 12.32 17.56
N ILE A 251 -18.31 11.10 17.96
CA ILE A 251 -17.19 10.37 17.35
C ILE A 251 -17.76 9.34 16.37
N GLU A 252 -17.56 9.57 15.09
CA GLU A 252 -18.06 8.71 14.02
C GLU A 252 -16.95 7.88 13.40
N LEU A 253 -17.30 6.66 13.03
CA LEU A 253 -16.44 5.81 12.21
C LEU A 253 -16.91 5.87 10.76
N ALA A 254 -15.97 6.00 9.84
CA ALA A 254 -16.22 5.83 8.42
C ALA A 254 -16.54 4.35 8.10
N GLU A 255 -17.04 4.07 6.91
CA GLU A 255 -17.43 2.71 6.47
C GLU A 255 -16.33 1.66 6.63
N ASN A 256 -15.09 2.08 6.58
CA ASN A 256 -13.89 1.25 6.77
C ASN A 256 -13.56 0.92 8.23
N GLY A 257 -14.33 1.43 9.19
CA GLY A 257 -14.07 1.27 10.61
C GLY A 257 -12.93 2.13 11.16
N LEU A 258 -12.45 3.12 10.39
CA LEU A 258 -11.52 4.16 10.84
C LEU A 258 -12.29 5.40 11.28
N LEU A 259 -11.62 6.27 12.03
CA LEU A 259 -12.20 7.49 12.57
C LEU A 259 -12.49 8.51 11.47
N ALA A 260 -13.73 8.96 11.38
CA ALA A 260 -14.12 10.03 10.47
C ALA A 260 -13.66 11.40 10.99
N VAL A 261 -13.06 12.19 10.11
CA VAL A 261 -12.62 13.57 10.38
C VAL A 261 -12.91 14.46 9.18
N ASP A 262 -12.95 15.76 9.42
CA ASP A 262 -13.03 16.77 8.36
C ASP A 262 -11.66 17.01 7.68
N ASP A 263 -11.61 17.98 6.76
CA ASP A 263 -10.39 18.34 6.03
C ASP A 263 -9.30 18.96 6.92
N ASN A 264 -9.62 19.35 8.14
CA ASN A 264 -8.70 19.85 9.16
C ASN A 264 -8.36 18.81 10.24
N PHE A 265 -8.77 17.56 10.04
CA PHE A 265 -8.63 16.47 11.01
C PHE A 265 -9.45 16.67 12.29
N MET A 266 -10.49 17.51 12.27
CA MET A 266 -11.42 17.67 13.38
C MET A 266 -12.45 16.54 13.34
N THR A 267 -12.77 15.98 14.49
CA THR A 267 -13.81 14.97 14.70
C THR A 267 -15.21 15.62 14.67
N GLY A 268 -16.27 14.86 14.85
CA GLY A 268 -17.61 15.42 15.05
C GLY A 268 -17.76 16.23 16.36
N ILE A 269 -16.80 16.19 17.26
CA ILE A 269 -16.77 17.00 18.48
C ILE A 269 -15.98 18.29 18.20
N PRO A 270 -16.55 19.49 18.41
CA PRO A 270 -15.88 20.76 18.15
C PRO A 270 -14.57 20.91 18.95
N ASP A 271 -13.51 21.37 18.27
CA ASP A 271 -12.16 21.55 18.82
C ASP A 271 -11.46 20.26 19.29
N VAL A 272 -11.97 19.10 18.88
CA VAL A 272 -11.33 17.80 19.09
C VAL A 272 -10.83 17.26 17.75
N TYR A 273 -9.54 17.09 17.64
CA TYR A 273 -8.83 16.66 16.42
C TYR A 273 -8.26 15.26 16.63
N ALA A 274 -8.12 14.52 15.54
CA ALA A 274 -7.49 13.20 15.56
C ALA A 274 -6.43 13.06 14.47
N ILE A 275 -5.31 12.46 14.82
CA ILE A 275 -4.23 12.07 13.90
C ILE A 275 -3.87 10.60 14.16
N GLY A 276 -3.11 9.98 13.28
CA GLY A 276 -2.66 8.60 13.46
C GLY A 276 -3.19 7.65 12.38
N SER A 277 -2.77 6.40 12.45
CA SER A 277 -3.16 5.39 11.46
C SER A 277 -4.64 5.00 11.53
N ALA A 278 -5.32 5.33 12.62
CA ALA A 278 -6.76 5.07 12.80
C ALA A 278 -7.67 6.13 12.18
N VAL A 279 -7.11 7.20 11.60
CA VAL A 279 -7.88 8.28 10.96
C VAL A 279 -8.15 7.93 9.50
N SER A 280 -9.41 8.08 9.08
CA SER A 280 -9.81 7.94 7.69
C SER A 280 -9.38 9.16 6.90
N ILE A 281 -8.45 8.98 5.97
CA ILE A 281 -7.92 10.07 5.13
C ILE A 281 -8.58 10.06 3.76
N LYS A 282 -8.88 11.28 3.25
CA LYS A 282 -9.22 11.47 1.84
C LYS A 282 -7.95 11.41 1.00
N HIS A 283 -7.97 10.59 -0.04
CA HIS A 283 -6.86 10.48 -0.97
C HIS A 283 -6.77 11.72 -1.86
N CYS A 284 -5.53 12.18 -2.10
CA CYS A 284 -5.22 13.17 -3.14
C CYS A 284 -5.31 12.48 -4.51
N GLY A 285 -6.49 12.39 -5.07
CA GLY A 285 -6.75 11.66 -6.30
C GLY A 285 -8.24 11.51 -6.43
N ALA A 286 -8.77 10.43 -6.76
CA ALA A 286 -10.19 10.33 -7.01
C ALA A 286 -10.87 9.24 -6.20
N ALA A 287 -10.14 8.33 -5.59
CA ALA A 287 -10.76 7.26 -4.83
C ALA A 287 -10.94 7.66 -3.37
N GLN A 288 -12.19 7.60 -2.92
CA GLN A 288 -12.54 7.79 -1.50
C GLN A 288 -12.27 6.53 -0.66
N LEU A 289 -11.46 5.58 -1.19
CA LEU A 289 -11.13 4.38 -0.44
C LEU A 289 -10.21 4.75 0.72
N PRO A 290 -10.54 4.27 1.90
CA PRO A 290 -9.81 4.58 3.11
C PRO A 290 -8.43 3.93 3.11
N VAL A 291 -7.43 4.75 3.29
CA VAL A 291 -6.04 4.32 3.39
C VAL A 291 -5.62 4.38 4.85
N VAL A 292 -4.98 3.33 5.32
CA VAL A 292 -4.29 3.37 6.62
C VAL A 292 -3.03 4.21 6.46
N ALA A 293 -2.96 5.31 7.20
CA ALA A 293 -1.83 6.21 7.15
C ALA A 293 -0.52 5.52 7.57
N GLY A 294 0.53 5.70 6.77
CA GLY A 294 1.89 5.39 7.16
C GLY A 294 2.48 6.45 8.08
N GLU A 295 3.69 6.22 8.57
CA GLU A 295 4.38 7.14 9.50
C GLU A 295 4.54 8.54 8.90
N GLU A 296 4.97 8.65 7.63
CA GLU A 296 5.15 9.92 6.94
C GLU A 296 3.84 10.70 6.84
N SER A 297 2.73 10.01 6.60
CA SER A 297 1.40 10.62 6.54
C SER A 297 0.97 11.14 7.91
N VAL A 298 1.24 10.39 8.99
CA VAL A 298 0.93 10.82 10.36
C VAL A 298 1.73 12.06 10.74
N PHE A 299 2.99 12.18 10.32
CA PHE A 299 3.77 13.42 10.50
C PHE A 299 3.21 14.59 9.71
N SER A 300 2.69 14.36 8.52
CA SER A 300 2.04 15.38 7.72
C SER A 300 0.73 15.84 8.35
N MET A 301 -0.09 14.92 8.89
CA MET A 301 -1.27 15.25 9.70
C MET A 301 -0.90 16.11 10.91
N ALA A 302 0.13 15.70 11.67
CA ALA A 302 0.59 16.42 12.84
C ALA A 302 1.02 17.85 12.50
N ARG A 303 1.66 18.05 11.36
CA ARG A 303 2.03 19.38 10.87
C ARG A 303 0.79 20.21 10.51
N HIS A 304 -0.14 19.62 9.75
CA HIS A 304 -1.38 20.27 9.33
C HIS A 304 -2.21 20.73 10.54
N VAL A 305 -2.43 19.83 11.51
CA VAL A 305 -3.18 20.14 12.73
C VAL A 305 -2.48 21.22 13.55
N ALA A 306 -1.14 21.23 13.63
CA ALA A 306 -0.42 22.29 14.32
C ALA A 306 -0.64 23.66 13.66
N ASP A 307 -0.70 23.72 12.32
CA ASP A 307 -0.99 24.95 11.58
C ASP A 307 -2.42 25.41 11.86
N VAL A 308 -3.42 24.50 11.83
CA VAL A 308 -4.81 24.78 12.21
C VAL A 308 -4.91 25.33 13.65
N LEU A 309 -4.27 24.65 14.61
CA LEU A 309 -4.28 25.07 16.02
C LEU A 309 -3.65 26.45 16.24
N SER A 310 -2.72 26.86 15.41
CA SER A 310 -2.11 28.20 15.49
C SER A 310 -2.91 29.28 14.76
N GLY A 311 -3.98 28.91 14.05
CA GLY A 311 -4.79 29.83 13.24
C GLY A 311 -4.18 30.13 11.86
N GLU A 312 -3.16 29.39 11.48
CA GLU A 312 -2.55 29.45 10.15
C GLU A 312 -3.39 28.63 9.14
N GLN A 313 -3.30 29.01 7.88
CA GLN A 313 -3.88 28.21 6.80
C GLN A 313 -2.91 27.06 6.48
N PRO A 314 -3.32 25.79 6.65
CA PRO A 314 -2.44 24.69 6.28
C PRO A 314 -2.22 24.66 4.77
N PHE A 315 -1.02 24.26 4.37
CA PHE A 315 -0.65 24.18 2.95
C PHE A 315 -1.43 23.13 2.17
N SER A 316 -1.90 22.08 2.83
CA SER A 316 -2.71 21.01 2.21
C SER A 316 -4.16 21.08 2.68
N ALA A 317 -5.10 20.92 1.76
CA ALA A 317 -6.54 20.89 2.06
C ALA A 317 -7.01 19.51 2.55
N GLY A 318 -6.31 18.91 3.52
CA GLY A 318 -6.71 17.61 4.11
C GLY A 318 -6.54 16.37 3.22
N ALA A 319 -6.33 16.54 1.93
CA ALA A 319 -6.07 15.43 1.02
C ALA A 319 -4.61 14.98 1.11
N MET A 320 -4.39 13.69 1.34
CA MET A 320 -3.05 13.13 1.52
C MET A 320 -2.74 12.08 0.45
N ILE A 321 -1.45 11.94 0.12
CA ILE A 321 -0.99 10.96 -0.85
C ILE A 321 -0.91 9.57 -0.22
N ALA A 322 -0.69 9.50 1.08
CA ALA A 322 -0.50 8.28 1.86
C ALA A 322 0.45 7.27 1.19
N PRO A 323 1.70 7.67 0.89
CA PRO A 323 2.63 6.77 0.23
C PRO A 323 2.95 5.58 1.15
N VAL A 324 3.05 4.40 0.54
CA VAL A 324 3.47 3.17 1.21
C VAL A 324 4.80 2.74 0.60
N THR A 325 5.82 2.61 1.44
CA THR A 325 7.07 1.94 1.10
C THR A 325 7.26 0.80 2.07
N GLN A 326 7.42 -0.42 1.57
CA GLN A 326 7.56 -1.60 2.41
C GLN A 326 8.60 -2.56 1.85
N ALA A 327 9.55 -2.98 2.69
CA ALA A 327 10.45 -4.08 2.37
C ALA A 327 9.73 -5.42 2.53
N PHE A 328 10.04 -6.36 1.63
CA PHE A 328 9.58 -7.75 1.67
C PHE A 328 10.77 -8.69 1.41
N PRO A 329 10.64 -10.01 1.60
CA PRO A 329 11.71 -10.94 1.27
C PRO A 329 12.09 -10.85 -0.22
N GLY A 330 13.31 -10.41 -0.51
CA GLY A 330 13.82 -10.27 -1.88
C GLY A 330 13.61 -8.91 -2.52
N GLY A 331 13.05 -7.90 -1.82
CA GLY A 331 12.89 -6.58 -2.44
C GLY A 331 12.16 -5.54 -1.63
N ARG A 332 11.68 -4.53 -2.35
CA ARG A 332 10.85 -3.44 -1.85
C ARG A 332 9.68 -3.16 -2.78
N LEU A 333 8.55 -2.83 -2.20
CA LEU A 333 7.39 -2.29 -2.90
C LEU A 333 7.17 -0.83 -2.54
N PHE A 334 6.53 -0.13 -3.46
CA PHE A 334 6.09 1.25 -3.30
C PHE A 334 4.70 1.42 -3.92
N LYS A 335 3.85 2.17 -3.25
CA LYS A 335 2.59 2.69 -3.81
C LYS A 335 2.37 4.12 -3.34
N ALA A 336 1.98 4.98 -4.23
CA ALA A 336 1.39 6.28 -3.91
C ALA A 336 0.16 6.49 -4.78
N GLY A 337 -0.87 7.07 -4.21
CA GLY A 337 -2.10 7.31 -4.93
C GLY A 337 -2.97 6.05 -5.07
N THR A 338 -3.84 6.09 -6.06
CA THR A 338 -4.92 5.14 -6.30
C THR A 338 -4.49 4.07 -7.31
N GLY A 339 -4.72 2.79 -7.01
CA GLY A 339 -4.53 1.69 -7.97
C GLY A 339 -5.62 1.67 -9.06
N LEU A 340 -5.41 0.85 -10.09
CA LEU A 340 -6.37 0.72 -11.19
C LEU A 340 -7.73 0.18 -10.69
N ALA A 341 -7.70 -0.91 -9.93
CA ALA A 341 -8.92 -1.52 -9.40
C ALA A 341 -9.69 -0.56 -8.48
N GLU A 342 -8.99 0.23 -7.67
CA GLU A 342 -9.58 1.25 -6.81
C GLU A 342 -10.24 2.38 -7.61
N ALA A 343 -9.56 2.85 -8.67
CA ALA A 343 -10.08 3.90 -9.54
C ALA A 343 -11.37 3.44 -10.23
N LEU A 344 -11.37 2.23 -10.80
CA LEU A 344 -12.54 1.64 -11.46
C LEU A 344 -13.70 1.42 -10.48
N ALA A 345 -13.42 0.94 -9.27
CA ALA A 345 -14.43 0.77 -8.22
C ALA A 345 -15.05 2.10 -7.77
N ALA A 346 -14.29 3.20 -7.86
CA ALA A 346 -14.78 4.56 -7.61
C ALA A 346 -15.50 5.20 -8.81
N GLY A 347 -15.71 4.46 -9.90
CA GLY A 347 -16.38 4.94 -11.11
C GLY A 347 -15.52 5.86 -11.98
N ILE A 348 -14.19 5.84 -11.79
CA ILE A 348 -13.26 6.63 -12.59
C ILE A 348 -12.77 5.80 -13.76
N GLU A 349 -12.99 6.30 -14.96
CA GLU A 349 -12.35 5.72 -16.14
C GLU A 349 -10.86 5.98 -16.11
N ALA A 350 -10.07 4.94 -15.85
CA ALA A 350 -8.63 5.02 -15.77
C ALA A 350 -7.93 4.29 -16.92
N GLU A 351 -6.74 4.75 -17.25
CA GLU A 351 -5.79 4.09 -18.15
C GLU A 351 -4.49 3.85 -17.42
N PHE A 352 -3.73 2.86 -17.83
CA PHE A 352 -2.48 2.54 -17.18
C PHE A 352 -1.39 2.12 -18.17
N ALA A 353 -0.15 2.19 -17.71
CA ALA A 353 0.97 1.50 -18.34
C ALA A 353 1.77 0.74 -17.29
N MET A 354 2.25 -0.42 -17.68
CA MET A 354 3.07 -1.28 -16.87
C MET A 354 4.37 -1.61 -17.59
N LEU A 355 5.50 -1.41 -16.93
CA LEU A 355 6.83 -1.63 -17.46
C LEU A 355 7.66 -2.44 -16.48
N LYS A 356 8.51 -3.31 -17.03
CA LYS A 356 9.52 -4.04 -16.26
C LYS A 356 10.90 -3.80 -16.83
N THR A 357 11.89 -3.66 -15.97
CA THR A 357 13.30 -3.55 -16.35
C THR A 357 14.15 -4.44 -15.44
N GLY A 358 15.39 -4.66 -15.82
CA GLY A 358 16.34 -5.44 -15.06
C GLY A 358 16.55 -6.86 -15.58
N GLY A 359 17.64 -7.49 -15.16
CA GLY A 359 18.05 -8.82 -15.61
C GLY A 359 18.75 -8.87 -16.98
N ARG A 360 18.96 -7.73 -17.66
CA ARG A 360 19.74 -7.66 -18.93
C ARG A 360 21.24 -7.59 -18.69
N ALA A 361 21.67 -6.92 -17.64
CA ALA A 361 23.07 -6.87 -17.23
C ALA A 361 23.27 -7.61 -15.90
N ALA A 362 24.40 -8.30 -15.77
CA ALA A 362 24.75 -8.94 -14.51
C ALA A 362 24.79 -7.88 -13.39
N GLY A 363 23.98 -8.06 -12.36
CA GLY A 363 23.92 -7.17 -11.20
C GLY A 363 22.79 -6.13 -11.20
N GLN A 364 21.98 -6.03 -12.25
CA GLN A 364 20.77 -5.20 -12.20
C GLN A 364 19.58 -5.98 -11.63
N ALA A 365 19.06 -5.51 -10.51
CA ALA A 365 17.85 -6.06 -9.92
C ALA A 365 16.61 -5.77 -10.80
N PRO A 366 15.66 -6.70 -10.93
CA PRO A 366 14.43 -6.46 -11.66
C PRO A 366 13.57 -5.41 -10.95
N CYS A 367 12.93 -4.55 -11.75
CA CYS A 367 12.00 -3.54 -11.26
C CYS A 367 10.78 -3.47 -12.18
N ALA A 368 9.58 -3.53 -11.60
CA ALA A 368 8.33 -3.26 -12.29
C ALA A 368 7.73 -1.95 -11.79
N VAL A 369 7.15 -1.18 -12.70
CA VAL A 369 6.43 0.06 -12.40
C VAL A 369 5.08 0.05 -13.10
N LYS A 370 4.05 0.55 -12.41
CA LYS A 370 2.71 0.79 -12.96
C LYS A 370 2.32 2.23 -12.69
N LEU A 371 1.87 2.92 -13.73
CA LEU A 371 1.33 4.28 -13.69
C LEU A 371 -0.15 4.22 -14.03
N VAL A 372 -1.00 4.81 -13.19
CA VAL A 372 -2.45 4.90 -13.38
C VAL A 372 -2.84 6.36 -13.58
N VAL A 373 -3.69 6.64 -14.58
CA VAL A 373 -4.07 7.97 -15.02
C VAL A 373 -5.57 8.03 -15.29
N ASP A 374 -6.24 9.10 -14.89
CA ASP A 374 -7.63 9.39 -15.22
C ASP A 374 -7.77 9.74 -16.72
N LYS A 375 -8.63 9.03 -17.45
CA LYS A 375 -8.85 9.25 -18.89
C LYS A 375 -9.42 10.63 -19.19
N SER A 376 -10.29 11.14 -18.33
CA SER A 376 -11.02 12.40 -18.56
C SER A 376 -10.16 13.62 -18.25
N THR A 377 -9.48 13.62 -17.10
CA THR A 377 -8.67 14.76 -16.63
C THR A 377 -7.20 14.65 -17.02
N ARG A 378 -6.77 13.47 -17.47
CA ARG A 378 -5.38 13.10 -17.82
C ARG A 378 -4.41 13.23 -16.63
N ARG A 379 -4.93 13.36 -15.40
CA ARG A 379 -4.14 13.46 -14.18
C ARG A 379 -3.63 12.10 -13.71
N VAL A 380 -2.45 12.11 -13.16
CA VAL A 380 -1.86 10.95 -12.48
C VAL A 380 -2.70 10.63 -11.24
N LEU A 381 -3.24 9.41 -11.18
CA LEU A 381 -4.01 8.88 -10.05
C LEU A 381 -3.14 8.08 -9.09
N GLY A 382 -2.17 7.35 -9.61
CA GLY A 382 -1.29 6.54 -8.78
C GLY A 382 -0.06 5.99 -9.48
N VAL A 383 0.93 5.66 -8.66
CA VAL A 383 2.18 5.01 -9.08
C VAL A 383 2.44 3.83 -8.16
N GLN A 384 2.75 2.69 -8.74
CA GLN A 384 3.19 1.50 -8.00
C GLN A 384 4.55 1.05 -8.55
N ALA A 385 5.40 0.55 -7.68
CA ALA A 385 6.68 -0.04 -8.07
C ALA A 385 7.03 -1.24 -7.18
N VAL A 386 7.63 -2.25 -7.80
CA VAL A 386 8.19 -3.43 -7.11
C VAL A 386 9.60 -3.62 -7.61
N SER A 387 10.58 -3.64 -6.72
CA SER A 387 11.99 -3.75 -7.06
C SER A 387 12.67 -4.85 -6.25
N GLY A 388 13.48 -5.67 -6.92
CA GLY A 388 14.41 -6.61 -6.29
C GLY A 388 15.63 -5.94 -5.67
N ASP A 389 15.82 -4.62 -5.89
CA ASP A 389 16.90 -3.86 -5.25
C ASP A 389 16.41 -3.30 -3.90
N PRO A 390 17.01 -3.71 -2.78
CA PRO A 390 16.60 -3.21 -1.46
C PRO A 390 16.93 -1.74 -1.22
N CYS A 391 17.73 -1.08 -2.07
CA CYS A 391 18.35 0.21 -1.72
C CYS A 391 18.13 1.39 -2.66
N GLY A 392 17.58 1.25 -3.88
CA GLY A 392 17.75 2.37 -4.80
C GLY A 392 16.56 2.79 -5.67
N LEU A 393 16.03 1.89 -6.47
CA LEU A 393 15.02 2.25 -7.48
C LEU A 393 13.67 2.64 -6.88
N SER A 394 13.26 1.97 -5.79
CA SER A 394 11.98 2.22 -5.13
C SER A 394 11.87 3.63 -4.54
N ASP A 395 12.95 4.18 -3.99
CA ASP A 395 12.94 5.52 -3.37
C ASP A 395 12.83 6.64 -4.43
N GLY A 396 13.40 6.41 -5.62
CA GLY A 396 13.23 7.30 -6.77
C GLY A 396 11.78 7.36 -7.26
N PHE A 397 11.11 6.21 -7.36
CA PHE A 397 9.68 6.15 -7.70
C PHE A 397 8.81 6.77 -6.62
N ALA A 398 9.14 6.51 -5.34
CA ALA A 398 8.43 7.07 -4.21
C ALA A 398 8.41 8.60 -4.27
N SER A 399 9.58 9.20 -4.45
CA SER A 399 9.72 10.66 -4.50
C SER A 399 9.04 11.26 -5.73
N ALA A 400 9.29 10.70 -6.92
CA ALA A 400 8.72 11.22 -8.16
C ALA A 400 7.19 11.02 -8.22
N GLY A 401 6.69 9.87 -7.79
CA GLY A 401 5.26 9.58 -7.71
C GLY A 401 4.53 10.50 -6.73
N ALA A 402 5.09 10.68 -5.53
CA ALA A 402 4.52 11.58 -4.54
C ALA A 402 4.48 13.03 -5.03
N LEU A 403 5.52 13.53 -5.70
CA LEU A 403 5.56 14.86 -6.29
C LEU A 403 4.54 15.02 -7.43
N ALA A 404 4.43 14.03 -8.31
CA ALA A 404 3.46 14.06 -9.41
C ALA A 404 2.02 14.15 -8.89
N LEU A 405 1.69 13.37 -7.86
CA LEU A 405 0.37 13.38 -7.21
C LEU A 405 0.11 14.69 -6.45
N SER A 406 1.07 15.16 -5.64
CA SER A 406 0.94 16.42 -4.89
C SER A 406 0.76 17.62 -5.81
N GLY A 407 1.46 17.62 -6.94
CA GLY A 407 1.37 18.68 -7.94
C GLY A 407 0.15 18.58 -8.85
N GLY A 408 -0.67 17.52 -8.72
CA GLY A 408 -1.80 17.28 -9.62
C GLY A 408 -1.36 17.18 -11.09
N MET A 409 -0.19 16.58 -11.34
CA MET A 409 0.41 16.52 -12.67
C MET A 409 -0.46 15.72 -13.63
N THR A 410 -0.51 16.20 -14.89
CA THR A 410 -1.05 15.40 -15.99
C THR A 410 0.01 14.46 -16.56
N VAL A 411 -0.44 13.47 -17.32
CA VAL A 411 0.46 12.51 -17.97
C VAL A 411 1.43 13.19 -18.93
N GLU A 412 1.00 14.24 -19.63
CA GLU A 412 1.85 15.01 -20.54
C GLU A 412 2.95 15.78 -19.79
N MET A 413 2.60 16.36 -18.65
CA MET A 413 3.58 17.04 -17.80
C MET A 413 4.64 16.05 -17.34
N LEU A 414 4.21 14.85 -16.88
CA LEU A 414 5.11 13.81 -16.42
C LEU A 414 6.00 13.26 -17.57
N ALA A 415 5.44 13.09 -18.76
CA ALA A 415 6.18 12.65 -19.96
C ALA A 415 7.23 13.68 -20.43
N ALA A 416 7.00 14.96 -20.15
CA ALA A 416 7.89 16.06 -20.52
C ALA A 416 9.00 16.34 -19.50
N LEU A 417 8.96 15.72 -18.31
CA LEU A 417 9.97 15.98 -17.27
C LEU A 417 11.31 15.30 -17.56
N ASP A 418 12.38 16.01 -17.31
CA ASP A 418 13.75 15.47 -17.32
C ASP A 418 14.06 14.84 -15.95
N LEU A 419 13.52 13.65 -15.73
CA LEU A 419 13.75 12.89 -14.49
C LEU A 419 15.06 12.11 -14.60
N PRO A 420 15.99 12.25 -13.64
CA PRO A 420 17.27 11.56 -13.66
C PRO A 420 17.14 10.08 -13.25
N GLY A 421 18.09 9.27 -13.70
CA GLY A 421 18.26 7.88 -13.29
C GLY A 421 17.24 6.91 -13.93
N GLU A 422 17.34 5.66 -13.52
CA GLU A 422 16.53 4.55 -14.05
C GLU A 422 15.05 4.70 -13.71
N SER A 423 14.74 5.05 -12.45
CA SER A 423 13.36 5.30 -12.00
C SER A 423 12.70 6.44 -12.78
N GLY A 424 13.44 7.53 -13.04
CA GLY A 424 12.94 8.65 -13.82
C GLY A 424 12.66 8.26 -15.27
N ARG A 425 13.57 7.51 -15.88
CA ARG A 425 13.41 6.99 -17.25
C ARG A 425 12.18 6.11 -17.37
N LEU A 426 11.99 5.16 -16.44
CA LEU A 426 10.84 4.24 -16.46
C LEU A 426 9.51 4.97 -16.25
N LEU A 427 9.45 5.89 -15.31
CA LEU A 427 8.23 6.66 -15.03
C LEU A 427 7.85 7.52 -16.24
N ARG A 428 8.82 8.16 -16.89
CA ARG A 428 8.61 8.91 -18.13
C ARG A 428 8.15 8.00 -19.27
N SER A 429 8.77 6.82 -19.45
CA SER A 429 8.34 5.86 -20.47
C SER A 429 6.90 5.41 -20.23
N ALA A 430 6.52 5.11 -18.98
CA ALA A 430 5.14 4.78 -18.64
C ALA A 430 4.18 5.94 -18.98
N ALA A 431 4.56 7.18 -18.68
CA ALA A 431 3.75 8.35 -19.03
C ALA A 431 3.59 8.51 -20.55
N CYS A 432 4.65 8.31 -21.34
CA CYS A 432 4.57 8.34 -22.81
C CYS A 432 3.64 7.26 -23.36
N ILE A 433 3.66 6.06 -22.79
CA ILE A 433 2.78 4.95 -23.19
C ILE A 433 1.32 5.33 -22.91
N VAL A 434 1.02 5.79 -21.71
CA VAL A 434 -0.36 6.21 -21.36
C VAL A 434 -0.83 7.36 -22.26
N ASP A 435 0.02 8.37 -22.52
CA ASP A 435 -0.32 9.47 -23.42
C ASP A 435 -0.65 8.97 -24.84
N ASN A 436 0.12 8.01 -25.36
CA ASN A 436 -0.16 7.40 -26.67
C ASN A 436 -1.48 6.61 -26.68
N LYS A 437 -1.78 5.85 -25.62
CA LYS A 437 -3.08 5.17 -25.44
C LYS A 437 -4.24 6.18 -25.44
N LEU A 438 -4.13 7.23 -24.65
CA LEU A 438 -5.16 8.28 -24.56
C LEU A 438 -5.37 9.06 -25.85
N ARG A 439 -4.38 9.10 -26.74
CA ARG A 439 -4.50 9.66 -28.10
C ARG A 439 -5.15 8.70 -29.10
N GLY A 440 -5.43 7.46 -28.69
CA GLY A 440 -6.15 6.46 -29.52
C GLY A 440 -5.36 5.94 -30.73
N LYS A 441 -4.04 6.09 -30.75
CA LYS A 441 -3.20 5.62 -31.84
C LYS A 441 -2.92 4.12 -31.77
N VAL A 442 -2.77 3.60 -30.58
CA VAL A 442 -2.47 2.20 -30.27
C VAL A 442 -3.15 1.87 -28.96
N PHE A 443 -3.62 0.64 -28.81
CA PHE A 443 -4.34 0.19 -27.61
C PHE A 443 -3.45 -0.71 -26.77
N GLY A 444 -3.60 -0.67 -25.45
CA GLY A 444 -3.06 -1.67 -24.54
C GLY A 444 -4.06 -2.82 -24.40
N ILE A 445 -3.57 -4.00 -24.12
CA ILE A 445 -4.37 -5.14 -23.68
C ILE A 445 -3.64 -5.81 -22.53
N SER A 446 -4.31 -5.97 -21.39
CA SER A 446 -3.74 -6.70 -20.27
C SER A 446 -3.70 -8.20 -20.55
N PRO A 447 -2.85 -8.98 -19.85
CA PRO A 447 -2.87 -10.44 -19.97
C PRO A 447 -4.26 -11.03 -19.71
N ASP A 448 -4.96 -10.54 -18.68
CA ASP A 448 -6.31 -11.01 -18.29
C ASP A 448 -7.35 -10.69 -19.37
N GLU A 449 -7.31 -9.47 -19.94
CA GLU A 449 -8.20 -9.06 -21.03
C GLU A 449 -7.95 -9.89 -22.30
N LEU A 450 -6.70 -10.20 -22.62
CA LEU A 450 -6.36 -11.03 -23.76
C LEU A 450 -6.92 -12.45 -23.62
N ILE A 451 -6.74 -13.07 -22.45
CA ILE A 451 -7.27 -14.40 -22.16
C ILE A 451 -8.80 -14.40 -22.16
N ALA A 452 -9.43 -13.42 -21.48
CA ALA A 452 -10.89 -13.30 -21.44
C ALA A 452 -11.50 -13.07 -22.84
N SER A 453 -10.88 -12.22 -23.65
CA SER A 453 -11.32 -11.94 -25.03
C SER A 453 -11.20 -13.18 -25.92
N ARG A 454 -10.12 -13.94 -25.82
CA ARG A 454 -9.96 -15.21 -26.54
C ARG A 454 -11.00 -16.24 -26.10
N ALA A 455 -11.24 -16.37 -24.80
CA ALA A 455 -12.27 -17.25 -24.27
C ALA A 455 -13.69 -16.88 -24.76
N ALA A 456 -13.92 -15.58 -25.00
CA ALA A 456 -15.16 -15.06 -25.59
C ALA A 456 -15.23 -15.20 -27.12
N GLY A 457 -14.21 -15.79 -27.77
CA GLY A 457 -14.16 -16.05 -29.21
C GLY A 457 -13.59 -14.92 -30.06
N ALA A 458 -12.91 -13.94 -29.45
CA ALA A 458 -12.20 -12.92 -30.23
C ALA A 458 -10.93 -13.50 -30.86
N GLU A 459 -10.76 -13.24 -32.17
CA GLU A 459 -9.58 -13.66 -32.93
C GLU A 459 -8.53 -12.55 -32.94
N PHE A 460 -7.32 -12.88 -32.48
CA PHE A 460 -6.15 -12.01 -32.53
C PHE A 460 -4.99 -12.70 -33.22
N PHE A 461 -4.26 -11.99 -34.04
CA PHE A 461 -2.95 -12.43 -34.48
C PHE A 461 -1.89 -11.93 -33.48
N THR A 462 -1.27 -12.85 -32.77
CA THR A 462 -0.25 -12.51 -31.76
C THR A 462 1.13 -12.53 -32.39
N LEU A 463 1.78 -11.36 -32.45
CA LEU A 463 3.11 -11.17 -33.01
C LEU A 463 4.14 -11.01 -31.89
N ASP A 464 5.00 -12.01 -31.71
CA ASP A 464 6.08 -11.99 -30.71
C ASP A 464 7.39 -11.48 -31.35
N LEU A 465 7.87 -10.34 -30.87
CA LEU A 465 9.06 -9.65 -31.39
C LEU A 465 10.36 -10.10 -30.72
N ARG A 466 10.30 -10.98 -29.73
CA ARG A 466 11.49 -11.45 -29.02
C ARG A 466 12.40 -12.29 -29.90
N SER A 467 13.64 -12.42 -29.44
CA SER A 467 14.58 -13.31 -30.11
C SER A 467 14.07 -14.75 -30.15
N GLN A 468 14.44 -15.50 -31.16
CA GLN A 468 14.03 -16.91 -31.31
C GLN A 468 14.41 -17.79 -30.10
N PRO A 469 15.60 -17.63 -29.46
CA PRO A 469 15.90 -18.37 -28.23
C PRO A 469 14.99 -18.02 -27.04
N GLU A 470 14.56 -16.75 -26.91
CA GLU A 470 13.62 -16.35 -25.86
C GLU A 470 12.22 -16.92 -26.11
N TRP A 471 11.76 -16.87 -27.37
CA TRP A 471 10.48 -17.41 -27.79
C TRP A 471 10.40 -18.93 -27.58
N LYS A 472 11.46 -19.67 -27.93
CA LYS A 472 11.51 -21.12 -27.72
C LYS A 472 11.44 -21.54 -26.27
N LYS A 473 11.96 -20.73 -25.35
CA LYS A 473 11.90 -21.02 -23.90
C LYS A 473 10.48 -20.95 -23.34
N GLY A 474 9.62 -20.10 -23.94
CA GLY A 474 8.23 -19.97 -23.54
C GLY A 474 7.58 -18.79 -24.28
N HIS A 475 6.42 -19.02 -24.87
CA HIS A 475 5.64 -18.04 -25.61
C HIS A 475 4.14 -18.27 -25.41
N ILE A 476 3.34 -17.28 -25.78
CA ILE A 476 1.88 -17.39 -25.77
C ILE A 476 1.46 -18.35 -26.87
N GLU A 477 0.55 -19.25 -26.59
CA GLU A 477 0.01 -20.20 -27.56
C GLU A 477 -0.45 -19.49 -28.83
N ASP A 478 -0.13 -20.07 -30.01
CA ASP A 478 -0.39 -19.53 -31.34
C ASP A 478 0.33 -18.22 -31.69
N ALA A 479 1.32 -17.78 -30.91
CA ALA A 479 2.10 -16.61 -31.24
C ALA A 479 3.07 -16.85 -32.41
N CYS A 480 3.01 -15.99 -33.42
CA CYS A 480 3.98 -15.96 -34.52
C CYS A 480 5.24 -15.19 -34.09
N ASN A 481 6.40 -15.83 -34.15
CA ASN A 481 7.66 -15.18 -33.80
C ASN A 481 8.33 -14.52 -35.02
N ILE A 482 8.38 -13.22 -35.01
CA ILE A 482 9.18 -12.43 -35.94
C ILE A 482 10.12 -11.53 -35.15
N PRO A 483 11.37 -11.93 -34.90
CA PRO A 483 12.33 -11.09 -34.21
C PRO A 483 12.41 -9.68 -34.77
N LEU A 484 12.46 -8.66 -33.91
CA LEU A 484 12.42 -7.25 -34.28
C LEU A 484 13.37 -6.89 -35.45
N PRO A 485 14.62 -7.38 -35.56
CA PRO A 485 15.49 -7.11 -36.70
C PRO A 485 14.97 -7.64 -38.02
N GLN A 486 14.14 -8.69 -38.02
CA GLN A 486 13.60 -9.34 -39.23
C GLN A 486 12.23 -8.81 -39.65
N LEU A 487 11.62 -7.94 -38.79
CA LEU A 487 10.23 -7.53 -38.95
C LEU A 487 9.96 -6.89 -40.33
N LYS A 488 10.82 -5.99 -40.78
CA LYS A 488 10.62 -5.28 -42.06
C LYS A 488 10.59 -6.19 -43.27
N GLU A 489 11.35 -7.26 -43.24
CA GLU A 489 11.46 -8.22 -44.34
C GLU A 489 10.29 -9.19 -44.39
N ARG A 490 9.79 -9.59 -43.22
CA ARG A 490 8.77 -10.64 -43.08
C ARG A 490 7.35 -10.10 -42.90
N LEU A 491 7.21 -8.79 -42.61
CA LEU A 491 5.94 -8.17 -42.26
C LEU A 491 4.85 -8.36 -43.33
N GLN A 492 5.19 -8.19 -44.63
CA GLN A 492 4.21 -8.23 -45.71
C GLN A 492 3.68 -9.63 -45.99
N ASP A 493 4.50 -10.64 -45.77
CA ASP A 493 4.20 -12.02 -46.13
C ASP A 493 3.56 -12.79 -44.97
N GLU A 494 3.88 -12.42 -43.71
CA GLU A 494 3.51 -13.23 -42.53
C GLU A 494 2.49 -12.55 -41.60
N VAL A 495 2.32 -11.22 -41.65
CA VAL A 495 1.41 -10.50 -40.74
C VAL A 495 0.12 -10.09 -41.47
N PRO A 496 -1.04 -10.55 -41.05
CA PRO A 496 -2.31 -10.22 -41.68
C PRO A 496 -2.65 -8.73 -41.49
N ARG A 497 -3.17 -8.09 -42.52
CA ARG A 497 -3.47 -6.64 -42.52
C ARG A 497 -4.77 -6.28 -41.80
N PHE A 498 -5.74 -7.17 -41.73
CA PHE A 498 -7.12 -6.89 -41.29
C PHE A 498 -7.50 -7.58 -39.99
N THR A 499 -6.70 -8.52 -39.52
CA THR A 499 -6.90 -9.17 -38.24
C THR A 499 -6.37 -8.28 -37.13
N PRO A 500 -7.07 -8.11 -36.00
CA PRO A 500 -6.53 -7.40 -34.85
C PRO A 500 -5.20 -8.00 -34.40
N LEU A 501 -4.20 -7.15 -34.22
CA LEU A 501 -2.84 -7.56 -33.87
C LEU A 501 -2.59 -7.36 -32.38
N VAL A 502 -2.00 -8.34 -31.70
CA VAL A 502 -1.44 -8.20 -30.37
C VAL A 502 0.08 -8.29 -30.48
N ILE A 503 0.74 -7.18 -30.22
CA ILE A 503 2.21 -7.10 -30.29
C ILE A 503 2.79 -7.47 -28.93
N VAL A 504 3.66 -8.46 -28.92
CA VAL A 504 4.30 -8.99 -27.71
C VAL A 504 5.79 -8.73 -27.78
N GLY A 505 6.29 -7.97 -26.82
CA GLY A 505 7.72 -7.80 -26.59
C GLY A 505 8.15 -8.56 -25.32
N ARG A 506 9.42 -8.44 -24.97
CA ARG A 506 9.89 -8.86 -23.66
C ARG A 506 9.30 -7.95 -22.58
N SER A 507 9.47 -6.64 -22.74
CA SER A 507 8.75 -5.57 -22.04
C SER A 507 7.88 -4.81 -23.04
N SER A 508 7.09 -3.84 -22.59
CA SER A 508 6.22 -3.07 -23.50
C SER A 508 6.97 -2.11 -24.41
N ASP A 509 8.18 -1.65 -24.10
CA ASP A 509 8.87 -0.54 -24.81
C ASP A 509 9.06 -0.79 -26.31
N ASP A 510 9.66 -1.93 -26.69
CA ASP A 510 9.90 -2.29 -28.10
C ASP A 510 8.57 -2.52 -28.84
N ALA A 511 7.62 -3.16 -28.16
CA ALA A 511 6.30 -3.46 -28.70
C ALA A 511 5.51 -2.18 -29.03
N TRP A 512 5.58 -1.15 -28.20
CA TRP A 512 4.92 0.14 -28.45
C TRP A 512 5.47 0.83 -29.70
N SER A 513 6.77 0.82 -29.88
CA SER A 513 7.41 1.42 -31.08
C SER A 513 6.94 0.73 -32.35
N VAL A 514 6.88 -0.60 -32.35
CA VAL A 514 6.39 -1.39 -33.49
C VAL A 514 4.90 -1.18 -33.72
N ALA A 515 4.11 -1.16 -32.67
CA ALA A 515 2.67 -0.95 -32.77
C ALA A 515 2.33 0.42 -33.38
N CYS A 516 3.03 1.48 -32.97
CA CYS A 516 2.90 2.81 -33.59
C CYS A 516 3.31 2.81 -35.07
N TYR A 517 4.36 2.08 -35.43
CA TYR A 517 4.79 1.92 -36.80
C TYR A 517 3.74 1.20 -37.65
N LEU A 518 3.18 0.09 -37.16
CA LEU A 518 2.16 -0.69 -37.88
C LEU A 518 0.85 0.09 -38.02
N ALA A 519 0.43 0.79 -36.99
CA ALA A 519 -0.73 1.68 -37.03
C ALA A 519 -0.52 2.80 -38.09
N GLY A 520 0.68 3.35 -38.18
CA GLY A 520 1.06 4.33 -39.22
C GLY A 520 1.04 3.77 -40.66
N LEU A 521 1.24 2.47 -40.82
CA LEU A 521 1.09 1.77 -42.11
C LEU A 521 -0.35 1.41 -42.47
N GLY A 522 -1.33 1.74 -41.59
CA GLY A 522 -2.74 1.45 -41.82
C GLY A 522 -3.13 0.02 -41.42
N ALA A 523 -2.36 -0.65 -40.55
CA ALA A 523 -2.83 -1.84 -39.88
C ALA A 523 -4.10 -1.50 -39.09
N GLY A 524 -5.01 -2.44 -39.00
CA GLY A 524 -6.29 -2.27 -38.30
C GLY A 524 -6.13 -2.01 -36.79
N HIS A 525 -6.86 -2.72 -35.95
CA HIS A 525 -6.69 -2.61 -34.51
C HIS A 525 -5.36 -3.22 -34.06
N VAL A 526 -4.46 -2.38 -33.54
CA VAL A 526 -3.16 -2.81 -33.01
C VAL A 526 -3.14 -2.65 -31.50
N TYR A 527 -2.94 -3.75 -30.82
CA TYR A 527 -2.80 -3.82 -29.37
C TYR A 527 -1.36 -4.14 -29.00
N VAL A 528 -0.93 -3.65 -27.84
CA VAL A 528 0.33 -4.05 -27.20
C VAL A 528 -0.01 -4.78 -25.91
N LEU A 529 0.61 -5.93 -25.70
CA LEU A 529 0.50 -6.65 -24.43
C LEU A 529 1.17 -5.83 -23.33
N ASP A 530 0.38 -5.35 -22.38
CA ASP A 530 0.87 -4.56 -21.25
C ASP A 530 1.84 -5.38 -20.39
N GLY A 531 3.02 -4.81 -20.12
CA GLY A 531 4.10 -5.48 -19.41
C GLY A 531 4.90 -6.49 -20.22
N GLY A 532 4.41 -6.91 -21.40
CA GLY A 532 5.05 -7.92 -22.26
C GLY A 532 5.14 -9.29 -21.59
N MET A 533 6.00 -10.17 -22.13
CA MET A 533 6.19 -11.53 -21.58
C MET A 533 6.81 -11.53 -20.18
N ASP A 534 7.53 -10.49 -19.79
CA ASP A 534 8.10 -10.40 -18.44
C ASP A 534 7.02 -10.27 -17.34
N MET A 535 5.79 -9.88 -17.73
CA MET A 535 4.63 -9.76 -16.83
C MET A 535 3.48 -10.75 -17.16
N TRP A 536 3.73 -11.73 -18.03
CA TRP A 536 2.75 -12.75 -18.40
C TRP A 536 2.58 -13.77 -17.27
N PRO A 537 1.40 -13.87 -16.62
CA PRO A 537 1.20 -14.72 -15.45
C PRO A 537 0.74 -16.15 -15.78
N TYR A 538 0.40 -16.43 -17.04
CA TYR A 538 -0.18 -17.69 -17.48
C TYR A 538 0.86 -18.67 -18.00
N GLU A 539 0.44 -19.90 -18.21
CA GLU A 539 1.25 -20.93 -18.82
C GLU A 539 1.74 -20.52 -20.21
N THR A 540 2.92 -20.99 -20.57
CA THR A 540 3.56 -20.74 -21.86
C THR A 540 3.84 -22.06 -22.56
N VAL A 541 3.79 -22.03 -23.90
CA VAL A 541 4.21 -23.15 -24.74
C VAL A 541 5.69 -23.03 -25.02
N SER A 542 6.45 -24.12 -24.88
CA SER A 542 7.87 -24.19 -25.24
C SER A 542 8.08 -25.08 -26.46
N GLN A 543 8.97 -24.66 -27.35
CA GLN A 543 9.46 -25.54 -28.42
C GLN A 543 10.86 -26.00 -28.04
N GLY A 544 10.99 -27.30 -27.76
CA GLY A 544 12.24 -27.96 -27.41
C GLY A 544 13.29 -27.93 -28.53
#